data_1cb80a3b6628de489253c6bee50166be
#
_entry.id   1cb80a3b6628de489253c6bee50166be
#
_cell.length_a   1.000
_cell.length_b   1.000
_cell.length_c   1.000
_cell.angle_alpha   90.00
_cell.angle_beta   90.00
_cell.angle_gamma   90.00
#
_symmetry.space_group_name_H-M   'P 1'
#
loop_
_entity.id
_entity.type
_entity.pdbx_description
1 polymer ?
#
loop_
_entity_poly.entity_id
_entity_poly.type
_entity_poly.pdbx_seq_one_letter_code
_entity_poly.pdbx_strand_id
1 'polypeptide(L)'
;GFDLTRHTGRGEQPIRNAIMLHSLVRRYELKNDEAALDLAVGLANFVLGPSRYFNWKMEFFGHVHSAMWFASGLVYLGRLTDGDEYIEKGKAIYDYVRSLSSDFGWVPEYAQWHPMEAEHCETCCIKDMIQCADELIQAGYPQYWNDMNLFARNQLVENQIDYSGYVVVDNTKPDETGITYRDIDKRMIGGFTGGSEPNSISLTRFRSIAGCCVGMAPVALKIAWDRSVTDENGVVTVNFPLDKETDTIVL
;
A
#
# COMPACT_ATOMS: atom_id res chain seq x y z
N GLY A 1 -28.24 -9.26 6.78
CA GLY A 1 -27.37 -8.18 6.40
C GLY A 1 -26.42 -7.84 7.53
N PHE A 2 -25.15 -7.70 7.24
CA PHE A 2 -24.19 -7.18 8.22
C PHE A 2 -24.53 -5.71 8.48
N ASP A 3 -24.74 -5.36 9.74
CA ASP A 3 -24.86 -3.97 10.16
C ASP A 3 -23.46 -3.42 10.42
N LEU A 4 -22.89 -2.74 9.45
CA LEU A 4 -21.56 -2.16 9.50
C LEU A 4 -21.42 -1.02 10.52
N THR A 5 -22.55 -0.49 11.02
CA THR A 5 -22.55 0.54 12.08
C THR A 5 -22.23 -0.03 13.46
N ARG A 6 -22.18 -1.35 13.60
CA ARG A 6 -21.91 -2.06 14.86
C ARG A 6 -20.60 -2.84 14.86
N HIS A 7 -19.65 -2.50 14.00
CA HIS A 7 -18.37 -3.17 14.04
C HIS A 7 -17.63 -2.84 15.34
N THR A 8 -17.65 -3.81 16.22
CA THR A 8 -16.79 -3.88 17.41
C THR A 8 -15.36 -4.30 17.07
N GLY A 9 -14.93 -4.12 15.88
CA GLY A 9 -13.59 -4.41 15.38
C GLY A 9 -13.13 -3.28 14.48
N ARG A 10 -11.92 -3.36 13.99
CA ARG A 10 -11.27 -2.38 13.13
C ARG A 10 -11.93 -2.16 11.76
N GLY A 11 -13.24 -2.42 11.63
CA GLY A 11 -14.06 -2.18 10.44
C GLY A 11 -13.72 -3.02 9.21
N GLU A 12 -12.86 -4.03 9.35
CA GLU A 12 -12.20 -4.69 8.22
C GLU A 12 -12.96 -5.89 7.62
N GLN A 13 -13.96 -6.41 8.30
CA GLN A 13 -14.60 -7.68 7.90
C GLN A 13 -15.08 -7.70 6.44
N PRO A 14 -15.78 -6.69 5.91
CA PRO A 14 -16.22 -6.71 4.53
C PRO A 14 -15.09 -6.55 3.53
N ILE A 15 -14.02 -5.81 3.89
CA ILE A 15 -12.93 -5.46 2.97
C ILE A 15 -11.84 -6.53 2.93
N ARG A 16 -11.68 -7.34 4.00
CA ARG A 16 -10.60 -8.34 4.08
C ARG A 16 -10.61 -9.35 2.94
N ASN A 17 -11.78 -9.83 2.56
CA ASN A 17 -11.87 -10.76 1.44
C ASN A 17 -11.60 -10.06 0.10
N ALA A 18 -11.86 -8.77 0.02
CA ALA A 18 -11.66 -7.98 -1.17
C ALA A 18 -10.19 -7.57 -1.42
N ILE A 19 -9.30 -7.81 -0.45
CA ILE A 19 -7.84 -7.66 -0.65
C ILE A 19 -7.37 -8.55 -1.82
N MET A 20 -8.03 -9.66 -2.10
CA MET A 20 -7.69 -10.53 -3.22
C MET A 20 -8.02 -9.94 -4.60
N LEU A 21 -8.76 -8.83 -4.67
CA LEU A 21 -9.24 -8.26 -5.94
C LEU A 21 -8.09 -8.04 -6.93
N HIS A 22 -7.03 -7.36 -6.53
CA HIS A 22 -5.88 -7.09 -7.40
C HIS A 22 -5.23 -8.38 -7.92
N SER A 23 -5.09 -9.39 -7.06
CA SER A 23 -4.49 -10.67 -7.43
C SER A 23 -5.38 -11.49 -8.40
N LEU A 24 -6.70 -11.42 -8.25
CA LEU A 24 -7.64 -12.07 -9.17
C LEU A 24 -7.62 -11.40 -10.54
N VAL A 25 -7.61 -10.08 -10.59
CA VAL A 25 -7.47 -9.33 -11.85
C VAL A 25 -6.15 -9.65 -12.54
N ARG A 26 -5.06 -9.71 -11.77
CA ARG A 26 -3.74 -10.10 -12.31
C ARG A 26 -3.73 -11.52 -12.83
N ARG A 27 -4.42 -12.45 -12.17
CA ARG A 27 -4.56 -13.83 -12.65
C ARG A 27 -5.33 -13.89 -13.98
N TYR A 28 -6.41 -13.12 -14.09
CA TYR A 28 -7.14 -12.99 -15.36
C TYR A 28 -6.24 -12.48 -16.47
N GLU A 29 -5.53 -11.36 -16.25
CA GLU A 29 -4.61 -10.78 -17.24
C GLU A 29 -3.54 -11.79 -17.72
N LEU A 30 -2.95 -12.55 -16.78
CA LEU A 30 -1.84 -13.46 -17.10
C LEU A 30 -2.28 -14.79 -17.69
N LYS A 31 -3.49 -15.27 -17.39
CA LYS A 31 -3.94 -16.62 -17.70
C LYS A 31 -5.25 -16.69 -18.46
N ASN A 32 -5.87 -15.55 -18.70
CA ASN A 32 -7.22 -15.46 -19.29
C ASN A 32 -8.23 -16.31 -18.50
N ASP A 33 -8.12 -16.30 -17.16
CA ASP A 33 -8.95 -17.08 -16.24
C ASP A 33 -10.25 -16.33 -15.97
N GLU A 34 -11.30 -16.62 -16.74
CA GLU A 34 -12.62 -16.00 -16.64
C GLU A 34 -13.26 -16.20 -15.25
N ALA A 35 -13.01 -17.34 -14.60
CA ALA A 35 -13.54 -17.56 -13.26
C ALA A 35 -12.89 -16.61 -12.23
N ALA A 36 -11.63 -16.25 -12.42
CA ALA A 36 -10.97 -15.24 -11.59
C ALA A 36 -11.56 -13.84 -11.85
N LEU A 37 -11.89 -13.51 -13.09
CA LEU A 37 -12.55 -12.25 -13.44
C LEU A 37 -13.95 -12.17 -12.83
N ASP A 38 -14.77 -13.22 -12.99
CA ASP A 38 -16.12 -13.30 -12.43
C ASP A 38 -16.10 -13.09 -10.91
N LEU A 39 -15.15 -13.73 -10.22
CA LEU A 39 -14.97 -13.57 -8.78
C LEU A 39 -14.51 -12.13 -8.43
N ALA A 40 -13.61 -11.55 -9.21
CA ALA A 40 -13.13 -10.19 -9.03
C ALA A 40 -14.29 -9.18 -9.14
N VAL A 41 -15.11 -9.29 -10.18
CA VAL A 41 -16.31 -8.45 -10.40
C VAL A 41 -17.32 -8.64 -9.26
N GLY A 42 -17.56 -9.88 -8.84
CA GLY A 42 -18.47 -10.20 -7.72
C GLY A 42 -18.01 -9.55 -6.41
N LEU A 43 -16.71 -9.63 -6.09
CA LEU A 43 -16.11 -9.00 -4.90
C LEU A 43 -16.19 -7.46 -4.98
N ALA A 44 -15.83 -6.88 -6.12
CA ALA A 44 -15.90 -5.44 -6.34
C ALA A 44 -17.32 -4.93 -6.09
N ASN A 45 -18.31 -5.52 -6.75
CA ASN A 45 -19.71 -5.13 -6.62
C ASN A 45 -20.27 -5.34 -5.19
N PHE A 46 -19.87 -6.41 -4.51
CA PHE A 46 -20.28 -6.64 -3.12
C PHE A 46 -19.74 -5.53 -2.19
N VAL A 47 -18.47 -5.18 -2.31
CA VAL A 47 -17.85 -4.17 -1.44
C VAL A 47 -18.38 -2.78 -1.76
N LEU A 48 -18.56 -2.44 -3.02
CA LEU A 48 -19.08 -1.13 -3.43
C LEU A 48 -20.57 -0.92 -3.11
N GLY A 49 -21.32 -1.98 -2.96
CA GLY A 49 -22.78 -1.91 -2.76
C GLY A 49 -23.24 -2.57 -1.45
N PRO A 50 -23.56 -3.89 -1.44
CA PRO A 50 -24.23 -4.56 -0.31
C PRO A 50 -23.47 -4.49 1.00
N SER A 51 -22.13 -4.42 0.97
CA SER A 51 -21.30 -4.38 2.18
C SER A 51 -21.46 -3.08 2.96
N ARG A 52 -21.82 -1.99 2.28
CA ARG A 52 -21.89 -0.62 2.83
C ARG A 52 -20.59 -0.19 3.52
N TYR A 53 -19.45 -0.71 3.07
CA TYR A 53 -18.15 -0.36 3.64
C TYR A 53 -17.76 1.08 3.32
N PHE A 54 -18.05 1.52 2.09
CA PHE A 54 -17.84 2.89 1.64
C PHE A 54 -19.17 3.67 1.66
N ASN A 55 -19.11 4.94 2.01
CA ASN A 55 -20.22 5.85 1.81
C ASN A 55 -20.30 6.30 0.34
N TRP A 56 -21.26 7.16 0.00
CA TRP A 56 -21.47 7.65 -1.36
C TRP A 56 -20.32 8.51 -1.92
N LYS A 57 -19.42 9.01 -1.03
CA LYS A 57 -18.19 9.74 -1.39
C LYS A 57 -16.96 8.83 -1.45
N MET A 58 -17.12 7.54 -1.28
CA MET A 58 -16.04 6.55 -1.13
C MET A 58 -15.17 6.76 0.12
N GLU A 59 -15.68 7.48 1.12
CA GLU A 59 -15.04 7.56 2.43
C GLU A 59 -15.37 6.29 3.24
N PHE A 60 -14.46 5.90 4.12
CA PHE A 60 -14.61 4.70 4.93
C PHE A 60 -14.08 4.93 6.35
N PHE A 61 -14.39 3.96 7.21
CA PHE A 61 -13.89 3.89 8.57
C PHE A 61 -13.10 2.59 8.74
N GLY A 62 -11.82 2.69 9.15
CA GLY A 62 -11.01 1.51 9.42
C GLY A 62 -9.65 1.52 8.73
N HIS A 63 -9.12 0.35 8.47
CA HIS A 63 -7.76 0.10 8.04
C HIS A 63 -7.47 0.56 6.60
N VAL A 64 -6.57 1.52 6.47
CA VAL A 64 -6.24 2.16 5.19
C VAL A 64 -5.59 1.18 4.21
N HIS A 65 -4.67 0.33 4.68
CA HIS A 65 -4.06 -0.70 3.84
C HIS A 65 -5.11 -1.58 3.12
N SER A 66 -6.11 -2.09 3.85
CA SER A 66 -7.15 -2.94 3.25
C SER A 66 -7.96 -2.20 2.20
N ALA A 67 -8.36 -0.95 2.49
CA ALA A 67 -9.14 -0.13 1.57
C ALA A 67 -8.34 0.29 0.33
N MET A 68 -7.08 0.65 0.51
CA MET A 68 -6.22 1.07 -0.59
C MET A 68 -5.82 -0.09 -1.50
N TRP A 69 -5.59 -1.29 -0.95
CA TRP A 69 -5.36 -2.47 -1.77
C TRP A 69 -6.58 -2.80 -2.64
N PHE A 70 -7.78 -2.68 -2.05
CA PHE A 70 -9.02 -2.82 -2.80
C PHE A 70 -9.14 -1.73 -3.90
N ALA A 71 -8.84 -0.46 -3.58
CA ALA A 71 -8.88 0.64 -4.54
C ALA A 71 -7.95 0.40 -5.73
N SER A 72 -6.71 -0.04 -5.49
CA SER A 72 -5.77 -0.43 -6.54
C SER A 72 -6.34 -1.55 -7.42
N GLY A 73 -6.98 -2.55 -6.80
CA GLY A 73 -7.66 -3.64 -7.53
C GLY A 73 -8.84 -3.16 -8.36
N LEU A 74 -9.59 -2.15 -7.90
CA LEU A 74 -10.69 -1.55 -8.69
C LEU A 74 -10.16 -0.84 -9.93
N VAL A 75 -9.14 0.00 -9.79
CA VAL A 75 -8.55 0.71 -10.94
C VAL A 75 -8.03 -0.29 -11.95
N TYR A 76 -7.33 -1.33 -11.48
CA TYR A 76 -6.83 -2.39 -12.35
C TYR A 76 -7.96 -3.16 -13.07
N LEU A 77 -9.03 -3.51 -12.35
CA LEU A 77 -10.20 -4.15 -12.93
C LEU A 77 -10.83 -3.26 -14.03
N GLY A 78 -11.03 -1.99 -13.73
CA GLY A 78 -11.60 -1.04 -14.68
C GLY A 78 -10.76 -0.90 -15.94
N ARG A 79 -9.44 -0.86 -15.82
CA ARG A 79 -8.52 -0.79 -16.98
C ARG A 79 -8.60 -2.01 -17.90
N LEU A 80 -8.82 -3.20 -17.35
CA LEU A 80 -8.89 -4.44 -18.15
C LEU A 80 -10.30 -4.74 -18.70
N THR A 81 -11.32 -4.10 -18.18
CA THR A 81 -12.72 -4.37 -18.56
C THR A 81 -13.43 -3.15 -19.17
N ASP A 82 -12.68 -2.10 -19.50
CA ASP A 82 -13.22 -0.80 -19.93
C ASP A 82 -14.32 -0.26 -18.99
N GLY A 83 -14.11 -0.52 -17.67
CA GLY A 83 -15.06 -0.20 -16.62
C GLY A 83 -14.75 1.12 -15.92
N ASP A 84 -15.05 2.26 -16.55
CA ASP A 84 -14.78 3.60 -16.02
C ASP A 84 -15.30 3.80 -14.59
N GLU A 85 -16.44 3.20 -14.24
CA GLU A 85 -17.01 3.32 -12.90
C GLU A 85 -16.07 2.73 -11.81
N TYR A 86 -15.38 1.62 -12.09
CA TYR A 86 -14.42 1.05 -11.15
C TYR A 86 -13.20 1.96 -10.99
N ILE A 87 -12.71 2.55 -12.09
CA ILE A 87 -11.60 3.50 -12.06
C ILE A 87 -11.95 4.71 -11.20
N GLU A 88 -13.11 5.34 -11.45
CA GLU A 88 -13.55 6.52 -10.72
C GLU A 88 -13.76 6.23 -9.21
N LYS A 89 -14.31 5.06 -8.86
CA LYS A 89 -14.45 4.68 -7.45
C LYS A 89 -13.11 4.39 -6.79
N GLY A 90 -12.20 3.70 -7.46
CA GLY A 90 -10.84 3.48 -6.96
C GLY A 90 -10.10 4.79 -6.76
N LYS A 91 -10.22 5.71 -7.72
CA LYS A 91 -9.69 7.08 -7.64
C LYS A 91 -10.27 7.85 -6.46
N ALA A 92 -11.57 7.81 -6.25
CA ALA A 92 -12.21 8.52 -5.14
C ALA A 92 -11.76 7.99 -3.77
N ILE A 93 -11.55 6.68 -3.63
CA ILE A 93 -10.95 6.10 -2.41
C ILE A 93 -9.52 6.60 -2.22
N TYR A 94 -8.72 6.61 -3.27
CA TYR A 94 -7.35 7.13 -3.24
C TYR A 94 -7.34 8.60 -2.79
N ASP A 95 -8.13 9.45 -3.43
CA ASP A 95 -8.18 10.89 -3.14
C ASP A 95 -8.64 11.15 -1.71
N TYR A 96 -9.56 10.34 -1.18
CA TYR A 96 -9.95 10.41 0.23
C TYR A 96 -8.77 10.11 1.16
N VAL A 97 -8.04 9.03 0.94
CA VAL A 97 -6.86 8.69 1.77
C VAL A 97 -5.77 9.74 1.60
N ARG A 98 -5.56 10.25 0.38
CA ARG A 98 -4.62 11.35 0.11
C ARG A 98 -4.97 12.60 0.92
N SER A 99 -6.27 12.89 1.09
CA SER A 99 -6.72 14.02 1.92
C SER A 99 -6.43 13.85 3.43
N LEU A 100 -6.23 12.62 3.88
CA LEU A 100 -5.82 12.30 5.26
C LEU A 100 -4.29 12.30 5.43
N SER A 101 -3.55 12.34 4.34
CA SER A 101 -2.08 12.27 4.33
C SER A 101 -1.48 13.64 4.61
N SER A 102 -0.25 13.64 5.15
CA SER A 102 0.53 14.87 5.24
C SER A 102 1.13 15.28 3.89
N ASP A 103 1.60 16.54 3.82
CA ASP A 103 2.33 17.04 2.65
C ASP A 103 3.70 16.37 2.47
N PHE A 104 4.21 15.73 3.51
CA PHE A 104 5.43 14.92 3.46
C PHE A 104 5.19 13.53 2.85
N GLY A 105 3.95 13.02 2.88
CA GLY A 105 3.60 11.67 2.43
C GLY A 105 3.40 10.65 3.55
N TRP A 106 3.25 11.12 4.81
CA TRP A 106 2.79 10.28 5.90
C TRP A 106 1.30 9.97 5.72
N VAL A 107 0.91 8.71 5.91
CA VAL A 107 -0.47 8.23 5.75
C VAL A 107 -0.90 7.54 7.03
N PRO A 108 -2.07 7.85 7.61
CA PRO A 108 -2.54 7.15 8.80
C PRO A 108 -2.83 5.68 8.52
N GLU A 109 -2.53 4.81 9.47
CA GLU A 109 -2.88 3.38 9.39
C GLU A 109 -4.40 3.16 9.37
N TYR A 110 -5.15 4.02 10.08
CA TYR A 110 -6.61 3.94 10.18
C TYR A 110 -7.27 5.27 9.83
N ALA A 111 -8.28 5.23 8.96
CA ALA A 111 -9.15 6.36 8.65
C ALA A 111 -10.25 6.47 9.71
N GLN A 112 -10.42 7.66 10.30
CA GLN A 112 -11.47 8.00 11.27
C GLN A 112 -11.51 7.11 12.54
N TRP A 113 -10.42 6.41 12.82
CA TRP A 113 -10.29 5.54 13.98
C TRP A 113 -9.81 6.30 15.22
N HIS A 114 -9.53 5.55 16.28
CA HIS A 114 -9.02 6.10 17.53
C HIS A 114 -7.80 7.01 17.28
N PRO A 115 -7.70 8.18 17.95
CA PRO A 115 -6.61 9.13 17.71
C PRO A 115 -5.21 8.53 17.77
N MET A 116 -4.96 7.60 18.70
CA MET A 116 -3.65 6.96 18.81
C MET A 116 -3.29 6.04 17.63
N GLU A 117 -4.27 5.43 16.97
CA GLU A 117 -4.04 4.55 15.81
C GLU A 117 -3.97 5.37 14.52
N ALA A 118 -4.58 6.54 14.49
CA ALA A 118 -4.43 7.49 13.39
C ALA A 118 -3.06 8.19 13.38
N GLU A 119 -2.28 8.08 14.45
CA GLU A 119 -0.94 8.65 14.55
C GLU A 119 0.16 7.73 13.97
N HIS A 120 -0.18 6.50 13.58
CA HIS A 120 0.77 5.55 13.02
C HIS A 120 0.67 5.52 11.50
N CYS A 121 1.82 5.38 10.84
CA CYS A 121 1.94 5.08 9.43
C CYS A 121 2.45 3.65 9.26
N GLU A 122 1.66 2.80 8.66
CA GLU A 122 2.10 1.46 8.27
C GLU A 122 2.75 1.50 6.89
N THR A 123 3.93 0.87 6.73
CA THR A 123 4.61 0.81 5.43
C THR A 123 3.74 0.18 4.33
N CYS A 124 2.83 -0.74 4.70
CA CYS A 124 1.86 -1.30 3.76
C CYS A 124 0.96 -0.22 3.15
N CYS A 125 0.51 0.76 3.95
CA CYS A 125 -0.29 1.89 3.46
C CYS A 125 0.48 2.70 2.40
N ILE A 126 1.78 2.95 2.64
CA ILE A 126 2.63 3.68 1.69
C ILE A 126 2.79 2.89 0.39
N LYS A 127 3.03 1.58 0.49
CA LYS A 127 3.08 0.70 -0.70
C LYS A 127 1.79 0.78 -1.50
N ASP A 128 0.65 0.77 -0.84
CA ASP A 128 -0.64 0.80 -1.52
C ASP A 128 -0.92 2.16 -2.18
N MET A 129 -0.50 3.26 -1.57
CA MET A 129 -0.56 4.58 -2.20
C MET A 129 0.28 4.60 -3.48
N ILE A 130 1.50 4.09 -3.45
CA ILE A 130 2.38 3.99 -4.63
C ILE A 130 1.77 3.09 -5.70
N GLN A 131 1.27 1.92 -5.31
CA GLN A 131 0.67 0.96 -6.25
C GLN A 131 -0.62 1.49 -6.89
N CYS A 132 -1.49 2.10 -6.10
CA CYS A 132 -2.74 2.68 -6.62
C CYS A 132 -2.47 3.91 -7.50
N ALA A 133 -1.47 4.73 -7.16
CA ALA A 133 -1.00 5.82 -8.02
C ALA A 133 -0.51 5.28 -9.37
N ASP A 134 0.26 4.17 -9.39
CA ASP A 134 0.70 3.51 -10.62
C ASP A 134 -0.49 3.05 -11.48
N GLU A 135 -1.49 2.42 -10.88
CA GLU A 135 -2.70 2.00 -11.61
C GLU A 135 -3.47 3.19 -12.17
N LEU A 136 -3.58 4.28 -11.42
CA LEU A 136 -4.24 5.52 -11.86
C LEU A 136 -3.47 6.20 -13.01
N ILE A 137 -2.14 6.24 -12.94
CA ILE A 137 -1.30 6.75 -14.03
C ILE A 137 -1.55 5.95 -15.30
N GLN A 138 -1.56 4.63 -15.21
CA GLN A 138 -1.85 3.75 -16.33
C GLN A 138 -3.29 3.86 -16.85
N ALA A 139 -4.22 4.31 -16.01
CA ALA A 139 -5.59 4.64 -16.39
C ALA A 139 -5.73 6.04 -17.03
N GLY A 140 -4.62 6.77 -17.24
CA GLY A 140 -4.64 8.07 -17.90
C GLY A 140 -4.70 9.28 -16.97
N TYR A 141 -4.37 9.13 -15.69
CA TYR A 141 -4.33 10.22 -14.70
C TYR A 141 -2.89 10.60 -14.32
N PRO A 142 -2.17 11.36 -15.16
CA PRO A 142 -0.73 11.63 -14.96
C PRO A 142 -0.41 12.49 -13.74
N GLN A 143 -1.38 13.17 -13.14
CA GLN A 143 -1.17 13.97 -11.93
C GLN A 143 -0.67 13.15 -10.74
N TYR A 144 -0.93 11.83 -10.70
CA TYR A 144 -0.49 10.94 -9.63
C TYR A 144 1.01 10.59 -9.67
N TRP A 145 1.75 11.01 -10.70
CA TRP A 145 3.22 10.96 -10.70
C TRP A 145 3.83 11.72 -9.53
N ASN A 146 3.24 12.88 -9.18
CA ASN A 146 3.71 13.67 -8.05
C ASN A 146 3.55 12.93 -6.72
N ASP A 147 2.43 12.24 -6.54
CA ASP A 147 2.17 11.46 -5.33
C ASP A 147 3.07 10.23 -5.26
N MET A 148 3.28 9.51 -6.37
CA MET A 148 4.21 8.38 -6.41
C MET A 148 5.62 8.82 -5.99
N ASN A 149 6.12 9.93 -6.53
CA ASN A 149 7.41 10.49 -6.16
C ASN A 149 7.44 10.90 -4.67
N LEU A 150 6.38 11.56 -4.18
CA LEU A 150 6.26 12.00 -2.80
C LEU A 150 6.37 10.82 -1.82
N PHE A 151 5.55 9.79 -2.01
CA PHE A 151 5.52 8.64 -1.12
C PHE A 151 6.80 7.81 -1.19
N ALA A 152 7.35 7.62 -2.39
CA ALA A 152 8.56 6.82 -2.58
C ALA A 152 9.80 7.46 -1.97
N ARG A 153 9.96 8.78 -2.09
CA ARG A 153 11.18 9.49 -1.65
C ARG A 153 11.16 9.94 -0.21
N ASN A 154 9.98 10.02 0.40
CA ASN A 154 9.86 10.50 1.77
C ASN A 154 9.47 9.35 2.71
N GLN A 155 8.19 9.09 2.92
CA GLN A 155 7.75 8.18 3.98
C GLN A 155 8.21 6.72 3.76
N LEU A 156 8.34 6.24 2.52
CA LEU A 156 8.87 4.89 2.28
C LEU A 156 10.32 4.77 2.77
N VAL A 157 11.14 5.79 2.49
CA VAL A 157 12.55 5.84 2.95
C VAL A 157 12.60 5.95 4.47
N GLU A 158 11.81 6.84 5.07
CA GLU A 158 11.76 7.02 6.52
C GLU A 158 11.31 5.76 7.28
N ASN A 159 10.54 4.90 6.63
CA ASN A 159 10.10 3.63 7.23
C ASN A 159 11.17 2.53 7.16
N GLN A 160 12.26 2.73 6.44
CA GLN A 160 13.37 1.78 6.39
C GLN A 160 14.29 1.95 7.60
N ILE A 161 14.66 0.84 8.22
CA ILE A 161 15.55 0.83 9.37
C ILE A 161 17.00 0.87 8.87
N ASP A 162 17.66 1.97 9.07
CA ASP A 162 19.07 2.21 8.73
C ASP A 162 20.01 2.15 9.96
N TYR A 163 19.43 2.20 11.15
CA TYR A 163 20.15 2.22 12.43
C TYR A 163 19.48 1.33 13.48
N SER A 164 20.26 0.53 14.19
CA SER A 164 19.78 -0.43 15.20
C SER A 164 20.46 -0.30 16.57
N GLY A 165 21.24 0.74 16.81
CA GLY A 165 22.00 0.92 18.06
C GLY A 165 21.16 1.05 19.34
N TYR A 166 19.83 1.15 19.20
CA TYR A 166 18.86 1.15 20.30
C TYR A 166 18.40 -0.27 20.69
N VAL A 167 18.76 -1.28 19.92
CA VAL A 167 18.34 -2.67 20.15
C VAL A 167 19.27 -3.33 21.15
N VAL A 168 18.70 -3.80 22.25
CA VAL A 168 19.46 -4.63 23.21
C VAL A 168 19.48 -6.07 22.70
N VAL A 169 20.66 -6.56 22.39
CA VAL A 169 20.87 -7.93 21.89
C VAL A 169 21.28 -8.85 23.02
N ASP A 170 20.54 -9.94 23.17
CA ASP A 170 20.91 -11.06 24.05
C ASP A 170 21.12 -12.33 23.21
N ASN A 171 22.35 -12.53 22.80
CA ASN A 171 22.77 -13.71 22.03
C ASN A 171 22.83 -15.00 22.87
N THR A 172 22.63 -14.91 24.19
CA THR A 172 22.58 -16.08 25.07
C THR A 172 21.22 -16.71 25.16
N LYS A 173 20.17 -15.97 24.77
CA LYS A 173 18.79 -16.47 24.73
C LYS A 173 18.69 -17.62 23.73
N PRO A 174 18.18 -18.79 24.13
CA PRO A 174 18.01 -19.91 23.21
C PRO A 174 16.98 -19.59 22.13
N ASP A 175 17.22 -20.12 20.93
CA ASP A 175 16.23 -20.06 19.87
C ASP A 175 14.99 -20.87 20.24
N GLU A 176 13.83 -20.36 19.86
CA GLU A 176 12.54 -21.05 19.95
C GLU A 176 12.14 -21.56 18.56
N THR A 177 11.17 -22.47 18.47
CA THR A 177 10.71 -22.99 17.18
C THR A 177 10.23 -21.84 16.26
N GLY A 178 10.96 -21.60 15.18
CA GLY A 178 10.68 -20.56 14.21
C GLY A 178 11.08 -19.14 14.63
N ILE A 179 11.72 -18.97 15.79
CA ILE A 179 12.15 -17.67 16.30
C ILE A 179 13.64 -17.75 16.67
N THR A 180 14.44 -16.81 16.19
CA THR A 180 15.81 -16.61 16.62
C THR A 180 16.03 -15.17 17.11
N TYR A 181 16.78 -15.04 18.20
CA TYR A 181 17.12 -13.76 18.82
C TYR A 181 18.53 -13.29 18.48
N ARG A 182 19.29 -14.14 17.78
CA ARG A 182 20.72 -13.88 17.49
C ARG A 182 20.89 -12.74 16.51
N ASP A 183 21.80 -11.84 16.84
CA ASP A 183 22.22 -10.70 16.01
C ASP A 183 21.02 -9.91 15.44
N ILE A 184 19.96 -9.75 16.27
CA ILE A 184 18.72 -9.11 15.83
C ILE A 184 18.96 -7.65 15.39
N ASP A 185 19.89 -6.96 16.02
CA ASP A 185 20.34 -5.63 15.67
C ASP A 185 20.81 -5.55 14.20
N LYS A 186 21.67 -6.48 13.79
CA LYS A 186 22.19 -6.52 12.42
C LYS A 186 21.14 -6.96 11.41
N ARG A 187 20.26 -7.86 11.81
CA ARG A 187 19.22 -8.44 10.94
C ARG A 187 18.05 -7.48 10.68
N MET A 188 17.88 -6.46 11.52
CA MET A 188 16.87 -5.42 11.33
C MET A 188 17.23 -4.43 10.21
N ILE A 189 18.52 -4.19 10.00
CA ILE A 189 18.98 -3.18 9.04
C ILE A 189 18.44 -3.50 7.64
N GLY A 190 17.89 -2.48 6.99
CA GLY A 190 17.22 -2.60 5.69
C GLY A 190 15.78 -3.11 5.76
N GLY A 191 15.33 -3.56 6.95
CA GLY A 191 13.94 -3.91 7.17
C GLY A 191 13.02 -2.67 7.20
N PHE A 192 11.70 -2.90 7.16
CA PHE A 192 10.70 -1.83 7.18
C PHE A 192 9.80 -1.93 8.40
N THR A 193 9.47 -0.78 8.97
CA THR A 193 8.66 -0.71 10.18
C THR A 193 7.20 -1.03 9.91
N GLY A 194 6.54 -1.66 10.89
CA GLY A 194 5.10 -1.91 10.88
C GLY A 194 4.26 -0.70 11.26
N GLY A 195 4.90 0.33 11.82
CA GLY A 195 4.27 1.57 12.17
C GLY A 195 5.32 2.60 12.52
N SER A 196 5.13 3.83 12.07
CA SER A 196 5.96 4.97 12.41
C SER A 196 5.09 6.15 12.79
N GLU A 197 5.51 6.91 13.80
CA GLU A 197 4.89 8.19 14.09
C GLU A 197 5.60 9.30 13.31
N PRO A 198 4.96 10.46 13.16
CA PRO A 198 5.65 11.62 12.62
C PRO A 198 6.95 11.91 13.39
N ASN A 199 8.05 12.04 12.66
CA ASN A 199 9.38 12.34 13.21
C ASN A 199 9.93 11.28 14.20
N SER A 200 9.43 10.07 14.20
CA SER A 200 10.02 9.04 15.04
C SER A 200 9.89 7.65 14.45
N ILE A 201 11.00 6.95 14.44
CA ILE A 201 10.99 5.49 14.40
C ILE A 201 10.84 5.06 15.85
N SER A 202 9.70 4.64 16.21
CA SER A 202 9.46 4.38 17.57
C SER A 202 9.79 2.98 18.02
N LEU A 203 10.11 2.93 19.30
CA LEU A 203 10.46 1.75 20.07
C LEU A 203 9.25 1.09 20.75
N THR A 204 8.03 1.56 20.50
CA THR A 204 6.85 0.91 21.06
C THR A 204 6.50 -0.35 20.27
N ARG A 205 5.65 -1.19 20.81
CA ARG A 205 5.24 -2.48 20.22
C ARG A 205 4.76 -2.44 18.77
N PHE A 206 4.39 -1.27 18.26
CA PHE A 206 3.91 -1.07 16.90
C PHE A 206 5.02 -0.73 15.89
N ARG A 207 6.27 -0.65 16.34
CA ARG A 207 7.42 -0.12 15.62
C ARG A 207 8.55 -1.11 15.47
N SER A 208 8.21 -2.35 15.61
CA SER A 208 9.07 -3.45 15.18
C SER A 208 8.88 -3.69 13.69
N ILE A 209 9.83 -4.39 13.11
CA ILE A 209 9.65 -4.97 11.77
C ILE A 209 8.37 -5.80 11.78
N ALA A 210 7.39 -5.43 10.97
CA ALA A 210 6.19 -6.23 10.76
C ALA A 210 6.36 -7.11 9.52
N GLY A 211 5.94 -8.36 9.62
CA GLY A 211 6.10 -9.33 8.55
C GLY A 211 5.44 -8.90 7.22
N CYS A 212 4.27 -8.26 7.28
CA CYS A 212 3.60 -7.70 6.10
C CYS A 212 4.42 -6.56 5.47
N CYS A 213 4.90 -5.62 6.27
CA CYS A 213 5.64 -4.44 5.79
C CYS A 213 6.97 -4.81 5.13
N VAL A 214 7.69 -5.80 5.68
CA VAL A 214 8.93 -6.31 5.07
C VAL A 214 8.66 -6.92 3.69
N GLY A 215 7.51 -7.55 3.50
CA GLY A 215 7.12 -8.09 2.19
C GLY A 215 6.60 -7.03 1.22
N MET A 216 5.91 -6.01 1.71
CA MET A 216 5.25 -5.01 0.87
C MET A 216 6.18 -3.88 0.42
N ALA A 217 7.11 -3.45 1.26
CA ALA A 217 8.03 -2.37 0.92
C ALA A 217 8.89 -2.65 -0.33
N PRO A 218 9.46 -3.85 -0.53
CA PRO A 218 10.16 -4.17 -1.78
C PRO A 218 9.29 -4.05 -3.03
N VAL A 219 7.98 -4.31 -2.92
CA VAL A 219 7.05 -4.10 -4.03
C VAL A 219 6.93 -2.62 -4.37
N ALA A 220 6.81 -1.75 -3.35
CA ALA A 220 6.80 -0.31 -3.55
C ALA A 220 8.10 0.21 -4.18
N LEU A 221 9.25 -0.25 -3.68
CA LEU A 221 10.55 0.09 -4.25
C LEU A 221 10.66 -0.35 -5.72
N LYS A 222 10.20 -1.56 -6.04
CA LYS A 222 10.21 -2.05 -7.41
C LYS A 222 9.33 -1.22 -8.33
N ILE A 223 8.10 -0.88 -7.91
CA ILE A 223 7.21 -0.03 -8.69
C ILE A 223 7.87 1.34 -8.94
N ALA A 224 8.38 1.99 -7.90
CA ALA A 224 9.05 3.27 -8.01
C ALA A 224 10.27 3.19 -8.93
N TRP A 225 11.09 2.15 -8.77
CA TRP A 225 12.25 1.91 -9.62
C TRP A 225 11.88 1.71 -11.09
N ASP A 226 10.93 0.82 -11.38
CA ASP A 226 10.52 0.52 -12.75
C ASP A 226 9.93 1.75 -13.44
N ARG A 227 9.18 2.57 -12.69
CA ARG A 227 8.46 3.73 -13.20
C ARG A 227 9.27 5.04 -13.20
N SER A 228 10.40 5.11 -12.51
CA SER A 228 11.22 6.33 -12.49
C SER A 228 11.67 6.76 -13.88
N VAL A 229 12.00 5.79 -14.71
CA VAL A 229 12.32 5.98 -16.14
C VAL A 229 11.52 4.97 -16.94
N THR A 230 10.81 5.44 -17.93
CA THR A 230 10.06 4.61 -18.88
C THR A 230 10.55 4.84 -20.30
N ASP A 231 10.56 3.80 -21.11
CA ASP A 231 10.85 3.86 -22.55
C ASP A 231 9.60 3.36 -23.29
N GLU A 232 8.98 4.25 -24.03
CA GLU A 232 7.82 3.92 -24.85
C GLU A 232 8.13 4.25 -26.32
N ASN A 233 8.30 3.22 -27.12
CA ASN A 233 8.60 3.35 -28.55
C ASN A 233 9.85 4.20 -28.86
N GLY A 234 10.89 4.09 -28.02
CA GLY A 234 12.13 4.85 -28.17
C GLY A 234 12.08 6.27 -27.60
N VAL A 235 10.99 6.63 -26.93
CA VAL A 235 10.88 7.87 -26.16
C VAL A 235 11.16 7.58 -24.70
N VAL A 236 12.33 7.99 -24.23
CA VAL A 236 12.73 7.85 -22.83
C VAL A 236 12.16 8.99 -22.01
N THR A 237 11.37 8.68 -21.01
CA THR A 237 10.77 9.66 -20.09
C THR A 237 11.31 9.45 -18.69
N VAL A 238 11.84 10.52 -18.09
CA VAL A 238 12.19 10.57 -16.67
C VAL A 238 10.99 11.10 -15.90
N ASN A 239 10.29 10.22 -15.20
CA ASN A 239 9.08 10.57 -14.47
C ASN A 239 9.39 11.20 -13.12
N PHE A 240 10.44 10.71 -12.45
CA PHE A 240 11.03 11.33 -11.27
C PHE A 240 12.47 10.83 -11.06
N PRO A 241 13.37 11.66 -10.50
CA PRO A 241 14.78 11.30 -10.40
C PRO A 241 15.02 10.29 -9.29
N LEU A 242 15.67 9.19 -9.63
CA LEU A 242 16.34 8.26 -8.72
C LEU A 242 17.74 8.01 -9.28
N ASP A 243 18.70 7.69 -8.42
CA ASP A 243 20.02 7.25 -8.86
C ASP A 243 19.86 5.93 -9.62
N LYS A 244 19.75 6.02 -10.94
CA LYS A 244 19.44 4.89 -11.82
C LYS A 244 20.29 4.95 -13.07
N GLU A 245 20.94 3.85 -13.36
CA GLU A 245 21.62 3.61 -14.62
C GLU A 245 20.81 2.62 -15.45
N THR A 246 20.61 2.97 -16.71
CA THR A 246 20.00 2.09 -17.73
C THR A 246 20.92 2.09 -18.96
N ASP A 247 20.62 1.24 -19.94
CA ASP A 247 21.38 1.19 -21.20
C ASP A 247 21.35 2.52 -22.00
N THR A 248 20.39 3.39 -21.68
CA THR A 248 20.13 4.63 -22.42
C THR A 248 20.32 5.90 -21.60
N ILE A 249 20.33 5.81 -20.26
CA ILE A 249 20.39 7.00 -19.40
C ILE A 249 21.07 6.68 -18.05
N VAL A 250 21.77 7.68 -17.52
CA VAL A 250 22.31 7.70 -16.15
C VAL A 250 21.70 8.92 -15.46
N LEU A 251 21.06 8.71 -14.31
CA LEU A 251 20.45 9.76 -13.49
C LEU A 251 21.17 9.91 -12.17
#